data_0b541d870e5e49026afb0647b99cb217
#
_entry.id   0b541d870e5e49026afb0647b99cb217
#
_cell.length_a   1.000
_cell.length_b   1.000
_cell.length_c   1.000
_cell.angle_alpha   90.00
_cell.angle_beta   90.00
_cell.angle_gamma   90.00
#
_symmetry.space_group_name_H-M   'P 1'
#
loop_
_entity.id
_entity.type
_entity.pdbx_description
1 polymer ?
#
loop_
_entity_poly.entity_id
_entity_poly.type
_entity_poly.pdbx_seq_one_letter_code
_entity_poly.pdbx_strand_id
1 'polypeptide(L)'
;MCEFKTYETAWCPGCGNFSILQSLKTALEELKRDPYEVLMVGGIGQAAKTPQYISANSFCGLHGRSLPAAVAAKIANEKLTVIVDTGDGDSYGEGGNHFIHNIRRNVDITHFVHDNQIYGLTKGQASPTTSEGQITGVQVTGSINTPLNPVLLAIAAGAGFVARAFSGDTKHLTEVMKQAITYPGYAIVDILQPCVTFNKVNTYAYYKSRVYHLEEDYDSANKLEAMKRAMEFDDRIPIGVLYQEHKQTFHQKNIVLAGREPLVDRQRDSSVIKELMNEFV
;
A
#
# COMPACT_ATOMS: atom_id res chain seq x y z
N MET A 1 -0.31 -7.11 -26.38
CA MET A 1 -0.24 -6.67 -24.97
C MET A 1 -0.02 -7.92 -24.13
N CYS A 2 0.95 -7.92 -23.24
CA CYS A 2 1.12 -9.03 -22.31
C CYS A 2 -0.01 -9.00 -21.29
N GLU A 3 -0.68 -10.12 -21.10
CA GLU A 3 -1.80 -10.27 -20.17
C GLU A 3 -1.24 -10.60 -18.77
N PHE A 4 -1.80 -9.99 -17.72
CA PHE A 4 -1.50 -10.38 -16.35
C PHE A 4 -2.20 -11.71 -16.04
N LYS A 5 -1.41 -12.78 -15.90
CA LYS A 5 -1.92 -14.09 -15.46
C LYS A 5 -1.98 -14.14 -13.94
N THR A 6 -2.96 -14.83 -13.41
CA THR A 6 -3.04 -15.16 -11.98
C THR A 6 -2.76 -16.64 -11.76
N TYR A 7 -2.20 -16.97 -10.60
CA TYR A 7 -1.83 -18.31 -10.22
C TYR A 7 -2.71 -18.83 -9.08
N GLU A 8 -2.66 -20.14 -8.84
CA GLU A 8 -3.36 -20.77 -7.72
C GLU A 8 -2.96 -20.12 -6.40
N THR A 9 -3.96 -19.80 -5.57
CA THR A 9 -3.75 -19.10 -4.30
C THR A 9 -4.00 -20.03 -3.11
N ALA A 10 -3.30 -19.79 -2.00
CA ALA A 10 -3.49 -20.49 -0.73
C ALA A 10 -4.34 -19.68 0.28
N TRP A 11 -5.18 -18.77 -0.20
CA TRP A 11 -6.08 -18.01 0.66
C TRP A 11 -7.34 -18.80 1.03
N CYS A 12 -7.92 -18.47 2.20
CA CYS A 12 -9.18 -19.08 2.64
C CYS A 12 -10.32 -18.74 1.67
N PRO A 13 -11.24 -19.68 1.38
CA PRO A 13 -12.43 -19.39 0.58
C PRO A 13 -13.22 -18.18 1.12
N GLY A 14 -13.54 -17.23 0.25
CA GLY A 14 -14.24 -15.99 0.62
C GLY A 14 -13.36 -14.89 1.22
N CYS A 15 -12.04 -15.08 1.29
CA CYS A 15 -11.11 -14.03 1.74
C CYS A 15 -11.17 -12.80 0.83
N GLY A 16 -11.12 -11.60 1.42
CA GLY A 16 -11.11 -10.33 0.67
C GLY A 16 -9.90 -10.15 -0.25
N ASN A 17 -8.83 -10.89 -0.04
CA ASN A 17 -7.65 -10.84 -0.91
C ASN A 17 -7.95 -11.24 -2.36
N PHE A 18 -8.93 -12.13 -2.61
CA PHE A 18 -9.33 -12.49 -3.97
C PHE A 18 -9.87 -11.30 -4.75
N SER A 19 -10.74 -10.52 -4.13
CA SER A 19 -11.31 -9.31 -4.75
C SER A 19 -10.22 -8.27 -5.01
N ILE A 20 -9.28 -8.10 -4.08
CA ILE A 20 -8.17 -7.15 -4.20
C ILE A 20 -7.25 -7.56 -5.36
N LEU A 21 -6.85 -8.83 -5.45
CA LEU A 21 -6.04 -9.35 -6.56
C LEU A 21 -6.73 -9.15 -7.91
N GLN A 22 -8.04 -9.43 -8.00
CA GLN A 22 -8.79 -9.24 -9.23
C GLN A 22 -8.90 -7.75 -9.60
N SER A 23 -9.15 -6.86 -8.64
CA SER A 23 -9.21 -5.41 -8.87
C SER A 23 -7.86 -4.86 -9.30
N LEU A 24 -6.76 -5.32 -8.69
CA LEU A 24 -5.40 -4.94 -9.08
C LEU A 24 -5.08 -5.39 -10.51
N LYS A 25 -5.36 -6.65 -10.85
CA LYS A 25 -5.19 -7.15 -12.22
C LYS A 25 -5.94 -6.27 -13.22
N THR A 26 -7.23 -6.03 -12.96
CA THR A 26 -8.07 -5.19 -13.84
C THR A 26 -7.51 -3.78 -13.97
N ALA A 27 -7.09 -3.15 -12.86
CA ALA A 27 -6.49 -1.82 -12.88
C ALA A 27 -5.22 -1.76 -13.75
N LEU A 28 -4.33 -2.73 -13.62
CA LEU A 28 -3.10 -2.81 -14.43
C LEU A 28 -3.39 -3.01 -15.91
N GLU A 29 -4.36 -3.87 -16.25
CA GLU A 29 -4.78 -4.13 -17.64
C GLU A 29 -5.44 -2.91 -18.29
N GLU A 30 -6.34 -2.21 -17.56
CA GLU A 30 -6.98 -0.99 -18.04
C GLU A 30 -5.99 0.16 -18.21
N LEU A 31 -4.98 0.25 -17.35
CA LEU A 31 -3.86 1.19 -17.45
C LEU A 31 -2.83 0.78 -18.52
N LYS A 32 -3.04 -0.38 -19.17
CA LYS A 32 -2.16 -0.94 -20.21
C LYS A 32 -0.71 -1.09 -19.74
N ARG A 33 -0.50 -1.44 -18.48
CA ARG A 33 0.85 -1.70 -17.97
C ARG A 33 1.39 -3.01 -18.54
N ASP A 34 2.70 -3.03 -18.81
CA ASP A 34 3.37 -4.27 -19.20
C ASP A 34 3.83 -5.02 -17.92
N PRO A 35 3.53 -6.32 -17.76
CA PRO A 35 4.00 -7.11 -16.63
C PRO A 35 5.51 -7.04 -16.37
N TYR A 36 6.32 -6.86 -17.41
CA TYR A 36 7.77 -6.69 -17.29
C TYR A 36 8.20 -5.33 -16.72
N GLU A 37 7.33 -4.32 -16.77
CA GLU A 37 7.57 -2.99 -16.21
C GLU A 37 6.96 -2.82 -14.82
N VAL A 38 6.21 -3.82 -14.32
CA VAL A 38 5.62 -3.82 -13.00
C VAL A 38 6.50 -4.62 -12.05
N LEU A 39 6.83 -4.02 -10.90
CA LEU A 39 7.45 -4.71 -9.77
C LEU A 39 6.47 -4.73 -8.58
N MET A 40 6.04 -5.94 -8.23
CA MET A 40 5.25 -6.20 -7.03
C MET A 40 6.18 -6.48 -5.85
N VAL A 41 6.03 -5.74 -4.76
CA VAL A 41 6.86 -5.91 -3.55
C VAL A 41 5.97 -6.28 -2.37
N GLY A 42 6.21 -7.43 -1.77
CA GLY A 42 5.55 -7.88 -0.54
C GLY A 42 6.49 -7.91 0.66
N GLY A 43 5.92 -7.86 1.85
CA GLY A 43 6.61 -8.20 3.10
C GLY A 43 6.22 -9.61 3.57
N ILE A 44 5.66 -9.73 4.77
CA ILE A 44 5.18 -11.00 5.32
C ILE A 44 3.70 -10.89 5.73
N GLY A 45 2.94 -11.91 5.39
CA GLY A 45 1.51 -12.00 5.71
C GLY A 45 0.71 -12.62 4.58
N GLN A 46 -0.61 -12.71 4.74
CA GLN A 46 -1.46 -13.28 3.68
C GLN A 46 -1.60 -12.32 2.48
N ALA A 47 -1.67 -11.03 2.72
CA ALA A 47 -1.65 -10.00 1.69
C ALA A 47 -0.34 -10.01 0.90
N ALA A 48 0.79 -10.04 1.59
CA ALA A 48 2.13 -10.04 1.02
C ALA A 48 2.46 -11.26 0.12
N LYS A 49 1.52 -12.20 -0.05
CA LYS A 49 1.60 -13.28 -1.04
C LYS A 49 1.11 -12.85 -2.43
N THR A 50 0.42 -11.72 -2.56
CA THR A 50 -0.07 -11.21 -3.85
C THR A 50 1.00 -11.20 -4.94
N PRO A 51 2.28 -10.79 -4.68
CA PRO A 51 3.34 -10.86 -5.68
C PRO A 51 3.61 -12.26 -6.25
N GLN A 52 3.23 -13.32 -5.54
CA GLN A 52 3.38 -14.71 -5.99
C GLN A 52 2.20 -15.20 -6.84
N TYR A 53 1.10 -14.46 -6.85
CA TYR A 53 -0.16 -14.87 -7.47
C TYR A 53 -0.52 -14.09 -8.74
N ILE A 54 0.35 -13.18 -9.18
CA ILE A 54 0.21 -12.42 -10.43
C ILE A 54 1.51 -12.44 -11.23
N SER A 55 1.40 -12.53 -12.56
CA SER A 55 2.56 -12.53 -13.45
C SER A 55 3.13 -11.11 -13.60
N ALA A 56 4.06 -10.75 -12.74
CA ALA A 56 4.85 -9.52 -12.77
C ALA A 56 6.23 -9.81 -12.17
N ASN A 57 7.17 -8.87 -12.27
CA ASN A 57 8.37 -8.97 -11.46
C ASN A 57 7.98 -8.91 -9.99
N SER A 58 8.62 -9.72 -9.15
CA SER A 58 8.25 -9.81 -7.73
C SER A 58 9.45 -9.83 -6.81
N PHE A 59 9.29 -9.20 -5.65
CA PHE A 59 10.24 -9.26 -4.55
C PHE A 59 9.49 -9.44 -3.23
N CYS A 60 9.88 -10.44 -2.43
CA CYS A 60 9.33 -10.64 -1.08
C CYS A 60 10.42 -10.31 -0.05
N GLY A 61 10.19 -9.26 0.72
CA GLY A 61 11.06 -8.82 1.82
C GLY A 61 10.77 -9.56 3.13
N LEU A 62 11.46 -9.14 4.18
CA LEU A 62 11.15 -9.53 5.55
C LEU A 62 9.94 -8.75 6.07
N HIS A 63 9.41 -9.18 7.22
CA HIS A 63 8.27 -8.53 7.88
C HIS A 63 8.55 -7.05 8.14
N GLY A 64 7.66 -6.18 7.66
CA GLY A 64 7.80 -4.73 7.72
C GLY A 64 8.87 -4.12 6.79
N ARG A 65 9.46 -4.90 5.86
CA ARG A 65 10.60 -4.47 5.04
C ARG A 65 10.30 -4.35 3.54
N SER A 66 9.04 -4.40 3.13
CA SER A 66 8.62 -4.20 1.74
C SER A 66 8.98 -2.81 1.22
N LEU A 67 8.64 -1.77 1.97
CA LEU A 67 8.85 -0.37 1.56
C LEU A 67 10.30 -0.01 1.27
N PRO A 68 11.31 -0.34 2.10
CA PRO A 68 12.71 -0.02 1.76
C PRO A 68 13.19 -0.73 0.48
N ALA A 69 12.74 -1.96 0.22
CA ALA A 69 13.07 -2.67 -1.02
C ALA A 69 12.43 -1.98 -2.24
N ALA A 70 11.15 -1.61 -2.14
CA ALA A 70 10.42 -0.89 -3.18
C ALA A 70 11.07 0.46 -3.52
N VAL A 71 11.45 1.22 -2.49
CA VAL A 71 12.18 2.49 -2.65
C VAL A 71 13.49 2.30 -3.37
N ALA A 72 14.30 1.30 -2.96
CA ALA A 72 15.58 1.04 -3.59
C ALA A 72 15.41 0.67 -5.07
N ALA A 73 14.43 -0.18 -5.40
CA ALA A 73 14.13 -0.55 -6.78
C ALA A 73 13.69 0.66 -7.62
N LYS A 74 12.78 1.49 -7.10
CA LYS A 74 12.31 2.70 -7.82
C LYS A 74 13.42 3.73 -8.01
N ILE A 75 14.30 3.91 -7.01
CA ILE A 75 15.46 4.82 -7.14
C ILE A 75 16.44 4.30 -8.19
N ALA A 76 16.65 2.99 -8.24
CA ALA A 76 17.54 2.38 -9.23
C ALA A 76 16.96 2.46 -10.65
N ASN A 77 15.65 2.27 -10.80
CA ASN A 77 14.95 2.31 -12.09
C ASN A 77 13.60 3.03 -11.96
N GLU A 78 13.57 4.30 -12.30
CA GLU A 78 12.35 5.14 -12.24
C GLU A 78 11.27 4.74 -13.26
N LYS A 79 11.63 3.96 -14.31
CA LYS A 79 10.68 3.49 -15.32
C LYS A 79 9.73 2.41 -14.79
N LEU A 80 10.09 1.73 -13.70
CA LEU A 80 9.25 0.70 -13.11
C LEU A 80 7.97 1.28 -12.50
N THR A 81 6.84 0.61 -12.73
CA THR A 81 5.66 0.74 -11.88
C THR A 81 5.87 -0.12 -10.65
N VAL A 82 6.13 0.50 -9.51
CA VAL A 82 6.42 -0.22 -8.25
C VAL A 82 5.20 -0.20 -7.35
N ILE A 83 4.70 -1.40 -7.04
CA ILE A 83 3.52 -1.60 -6.18
C ILE A 83 3.94 -2.41 -4.95
N VAL A 84 3.65 -1.87 -3.79
CA VAL A 84 3.83 -2.55 -2.51
C VAL A 84 2.49 -3.10 -2.05
N ASP A 85 2.43 -4.40 -1.77
CA ASP A 85 1.20 -5.10 -1.40
C ASP A 85 1.42 -5.83 -0.07
N THR A 86 0.75 -5.37 1.00
CA THR A 86 1.02 -5.76 2.38
C THR A 86 -0.25 -5.84 3.21
N GLY A 87 -0.17 -6.47 4.37
CA GLY A 87 -1.21 -6.37 5.39
C GLY A 87 -0.96 -5.21 6.37
N ASP A 88 -1.98 -4.87 7.13
CA ASP A 88 -1.95 -3.85 8.18
C ASP A 88 -0.88 -4.12 9.25
N GLY A 89 -0.75 -5.36 9.71
CA GLY A 89 0.31 -5.75 10.63
C GLY A 89 1.70 -5.56 10.04
N ASP A 90 1.90 -5.97 8.79
CA ASP A 90 3.19 -5.83 8.09
C ASP A 90 3.56 -4.35 7.89
N SER A 91 2.62 -3.53 7.47
CA SER A 91 2.87 -2.11 7.15
C SER A 91 2.91 -1.21 8.38
N TYR A 92 1.94 -1.35 9.26
CA TYR A 92 1.72 -0.40 10.34
C TYR A 92 2.31 -0.89 11.67
N GLY A 93 2.46 -2.20 11.84
CA GLY A 93 3.18 -2.82 12.96
C GLY A 93 4.68 -2.79 12.73
N GLU A 94 5.21 -3.84 12.13
CA GLU A 94 6.66 -4.00 11.93
C GLU A 94 7.24 -2.98 10.96
N GLY A 95 6.43 -2.50 10.00
CA GLY A 95 6.82 -1.51 8.99
C GLY A 95 6.58 -0.05 9.36
N GLY A 96 6.01 0.27 10.52
CA GLY A 96 5.53 1.61 10.87
C GLY A 96 6.54 2.73 10.67
N ASN A 97 7.81 2.50 11.02
CA ASN A 97 8.88 3.47 10.79
C ASN A 97 9.15 3.69 9.28
N HIS A 98 9.16 2.61 8.50
CA HIS A 98 9.32 2.70 7.05
C HIS A 98 8.12 3.39 6.38
N PHE A 99 6.91 3.15 6.88
CA PHE A 99 5.70 3.82 6.43
C PHE A 99 5.83 5.35 6.55
N ILE A 100 6.14 5.87 7.75
CA ILE A 100 6.30 7.30 7.99
C ILE A 100 7.41 7.91 7.13
N HIS A 101 8.56 7.25 7.03
CA HIS A 101 9.69 7.78 6.28
C HIS A 101 9.48 7.76 4.77
N ASN A 102 8.69 6.83 4.23
CA ASN A 102 8.35 6.83 2.80
C ASN A 102 7.38 7.96 2.43
N ILE A 103 6.42 8.24 3.29
CA ILE A 103 5.57 9.44 3.14
C ILE A 103 6.43 10.70 2.98
N ARG A 104 7.41 10.90 3.87
CA ARG A 104 8.29 12.09 3.84
C ARG A 104 9.17 12.16 2.60
N ARG A 105 9.62 11.01 2.08
CA ARG A 105 10.48 10.97 0.87
C ARG A 105 9.72 11.21 -0.40
N ASN A 106 8.45 10.84 -0.45
CA ASN A 106 7.60 10.93 -1.63
C ASN A 106 8.22 10.26 -2.86
N VAL A 107 8.77 9.05 -2.68
CA VAL A 107 9.21 8.22 -3.80
C VAL A 107 7.98 7.75 -4.55
N ASP A 108 8.03 7.73 -5.89
CA ASP A 108 6.92 7.34 -6.76
C ASP A 108 6.68 5.82 -6.68
N ILE A 109 5.94 5.41 -5.66
CA ILE A 109 5.50 4.02 -5.40
C ILE A 109 4.06 4.01 -4.91
N THR A 110 3.33 2.96 -5.28
CA THR A 110 1.97 2.74 -4.80
C THR A 110 1.97 1.70 -3.69
N HIS A 111 1.31 2.00 -2.58
CA HIS A 111 1.23 1.12 -1.41
C HIS A 111 -0.21 0.73 -1.14
N PHE A 112 -0.56 -0.53 -1.42
CA PHE A 112 -1.83 -1.14 -1.07
C PHE A 112 -1.70 -1.88 0.24
N VAL A 113 -2.52 -1.53 1.23
CA VAL A 113 -2.55 -2.19 2.53
C VAL A 113 -3.89 -2.89 2.69
N HIS A 114 -3.85 -4.22 2.83
CA HIS A 114 -5.02 -5.04 3.12
C HIS A 114 -5.28 -4.98 4.62
N ASP A 115 -6.13 -4.04 5.03
CA ASP A 115 -6.48 -3.84 6.43
C ASP A 115 -7.60 -4.79 6.85
N ASN A 116 -7.19 -5.93 7.40
CA ASN A 116 -8.11 -6.94 7.93
C ASN A 116 -8.21 -6.93 9.46
N GLN A 117 -7.50 -6.03 10.11
CA GLN A 117 -7.49 -5.80 11.56
C GLN A 117 -7.10 -7.04 12.37
N ILE A 118 -6.24 -7.92 11.78
CA ILE A 118 -5.76 -9.10 12.48
C ILE A 118 -4.51 -9.69 11.81
N TYR A 119 -3.57 -10.24 12.57
CA TYR A 119 -2.48 -11.05 12.01
C TYR A 119 -3.01 -12.41 11.54
N GLY A 120 -3.41 -12.51 10.27
CA GLY A 120 -4.04 -13.74 9.73
C GLY A 120 -3.06 -14.89 9.50
N LEU A 121 -1.82 -14.61 9.06
CA LEU A 121 -0.82 -15.67 8.77
C LEU A 121 -0.44 -16.44 10.03
N THR A 122 -0.30 -15.78 11.17
CA THR A 122 0.06 -16.33 12.47
C THR A 122 -1.16 -16.78 13.29
N LYS A 123 -2.33 -16.82 12.66
CA LYS A 123 -3.60 -17.40 13.15
C LYS A 123 -4.37 -16.55 14.17
N GLY A 124 -4.31 -15.23 14.07
CA GLY A 124 -5.33 -14.39 14.66
C GLY A 124 -4.94 -13.60 15.91
N GLN A 125 -3.74 -13.06 15.97
CA GLN A 125 -3.36 -12.06 16.95
C GLN A 125 -3.93 -10.69 16.58
N ALA A 126 -4.16 -9.82 17.57
CA ALA A 126 -4.52 -8.43 17.34
C ALA A 126 -3.40 -7.71 16.56
N SER A 127 -3.78 -7.01 15.49
CA SER A 127 -2.92 -6.14 14.70
C SER A 127 -2.98 -4.70 15.19
N PRO A 128 -2.16 -3.77 14.66
CA PRO A 128 -2.22 -2.36 15.06
C PRO A 128 -3.58 -1.68 14.85
N THR A 129 -4.38 -2.16 13.91
CA THR A 129 -5.71 -1.60 13.57
C THR A 129 -6.87 -2.33 14.24
N THR A 130 -6.60 -3.39 15.02
CA THR A 130 -7.63 -4.14 15.77
C THR A 130 -8.33 -3.22 16.78
N SER A 131 -9.66 -3.25 16.79
CA SER A 131 -10.46 -2.45 17.71
C SER A 131 -10.15 -2.78 19.18
N GLU A 132 -10.17 -1.76 20.04
CA GLU A 132 -10.06 -1.94 21.48
C GLU A 132 -11.18 -2.84 22.00
N GLY A 133 -10.86 -3.75 22.93
CA GLY A 133 -11.81 -4.71 23.47
C GLY A 133 -12.09 -5.93 22.56
N GLN A 134 -11.62 -5.95 21.33
CA GLN A 134 -11.85 -7.10 20.43
C GLN A 134 -11.13 -8.34 20.94
N ILE A 135 -11.91 -9.40 21.18
CA ILE A 135 -11.41 -10.72 21.61
C ILE A 135 -10.81 -11.45 20.40
N THR A 136 -9.61 -11.98 20.58
CA THR A 136 -8.93 -12.83 19.59
C THR A 136 -8.48 -14.16 20.23
N GLY A 137 -7.91 -15.05 19.44
CA GLY A 137 -7.37 -16.31 19.97
C GLY A 137 -6.23 -16.14 20.99
N VAL A 138 -5.55 -15.00 20.98
CA VAL A 138 -4.43 -14.69 21.91
C VAL A 138 -4.85 -13.62 22.92
N GLN A 139 -5.57 -12.60 22.52
CA GLN A 139 -6.13 -11.59 23.40
C GLN A 139 -7.49 -12.04 23.93
N VAL A 140 -7.50 -13.03 24.82
CA VAL A 140 -8.73 -13.67 25.34
C VAL A 140 -9.61 -12.75 26.19
N THR A 141 -9.03 -11.69 26.74
CA THR A 141 -9.75 -10.63 27.51
C THR A 141 -10.01 -9.37 26.68
N GLY A 142 -9.68 -9.43 25.38
CA GLY A 142 -9.79 -8.30 24.45
C GLY A 142 -8.47 -7.56 24.23
N SER A 143 -8.35 -6.89 23.08
CA SER A 143 -7.24 -5.99 22.78
C SER A 143 -7.29 -4.78 23.70
N ILE A 144 -6.18 -4.45 24.38
CA ILE A 144 -6.09 -3.31 25.28
C ILE A 144 -5.52 -2.06 24.60
N ASN A 145 -5.03 -2.20 23.38
CA ASN A 145 -4.41 -1.10 22.64
C ASN A 145 -5.47 -0.30 21.87
N THR A 146 -5.31 1.00 21.86
CA THR A 146 -6.07 1.89 20.99
C THR A 146 -5.69 1.63 19.53
N PRO A 147 -6.65 1.40 18.63
CA PRO A 147 -6.35 1.11 17.22
C PRO A 147 -5.68 2.30 16.53
N LEU A 148 -4.67 2.00 15.73
CA LEU A 148 -4.04 2.99 14.85
C LEU A 148 -5.03 3.38 13.74
N ASN A 149 -5.13 4.68 13.46
CA ASN A 149 -5.78 5.17 12.24
C ASN A 149 -4.71 5.52 11.19
N PRO A 150 -4.41 4.61 10.26
CA PRO A 150 -3.32 4.78 9.30
C PRO A 150 -3.60 5.87 8.27
N VAL A 151 -4.86 6.07 7.90
CA VAL A 151 -5.28 7.11 6.94
C VAL A 151 -5.07 8.50 7.53
N LEU A 152 -5.51 8.72 8.78
CA LEU A 152 -5.26 9.98 9.49
C LEU A 152 -3.77 10.24 9.65
N LEU A 153 -3.00 9.22 10.04
CA LEU A 153 -1.56 9.32 10.21
C LEU A 153 -0.87 9.67 8.87
N ALA A 154 -1.28 9.05 7.75
CA ALA A 154 -0.73 9.33 6.43
C ALA A 154 -0.97 10.79 6.01
N ILE A 155 -2.20 11.31 6.20
CA ILE A 155 -2.55 12.71 5.89
C ILE A 155 -1.75 13.66 6.79
N ALA A 156 -1.68 13.39 8.09
CA ALA A 156 -0.94 14.21 9.06
C ALA A 156 0.56 14.25 8.75
N ALA A 157 1.16 13.09 8.40
CA ALA A 157 2.56 12.98 8.00
C ALA A 157 2.87 13.62 6.63
N GLY A 158 1.83 13.99 5.86
CA GLY A 158 1.96 14.70 4.60
C GLY A 158 2.11 13.79 3.38
N ALA A 159 1.45 12.63 3.35
CA ALA A 159 1.32 11.85 2.12
C ALA A 159 0.61 12.69 1.03
N GLY A 160 1.03 12.52 -0.21
CA GLY A 160 0.45 13.29 -1.32
C GLY A 160 -0.79 12.64 -1.92
N PHE A 161 -1.01 11.34 -1.70
CA PHE A 161 -2.23 10.62 -2.09
C PHE A 161 -2.59 9.64 -0.99
N VAL A 162 -3.80 9.79 -0.45
CA VAL A 162 -4.34 8.92 0.62
C VAL A 162 -5.77 8.56 0.28
N ALA A 163 -6.03 7.26 0.15
CA ALA A 163 -7.37 6.75 -0.13
C ALA A 163 -7.74 5.62 0.84
N ARG A 164 -9.04 5.42 1.00
CA ARG A 164 -9.60 4.21 1.63
C ARG A 164 -10.53 3.52 0.65
N ALA A 165 -10.49 2.20 0.62
CA ALA A 165 -11.36 1.41 -0.24
C ALA A 165 -11.92 0.20 0.51
N PHE A 166 -12.90 -0.49 -0.07
CA PHE A 166 -13.47 -1.70 0.48
C PHE A 166 -13.39 -2.84 -0.53
N SER A 167 -12.82 -3.97 -0.12
CA SER A 167 -12.65 -5.15 -1.00
C SER A 167 -13.97 -5.78 -1.47
N GLY A 168 -15.10 -5.45 -0.82
CA GLY A 168 -16.44 -5.85 -1.24
C GLY A 168 -17.05 -4.99 -2.34
N ASP A 169 -16.43 -3.84 -2.68
CA ASP A 169 -16.81 -2.97 -3.79
C ASP A 169 -15.70 -2.95 -4.85
N THR A 170 -15.65 -3.99 -5.64
CA THR A 170 -14.55 -4.22 -6.60
C THR A 170 -14.47 -3.16 -7.70
N LYS A 171 -15.61 -2.61 -8.13
CA LYS A 171 -15.63 -1.55 -9.15
C LYS A 171 -14.98 -0.28 -8.63
N HIS A 172 -15.40 0.18 -7.46
CA HIS A 172 -14.83 1.36 -6.80
C HIS A 172 -13.35 1.13 -6.45
N LEU A 173 -13.00 -0.05 -5.90
CA LEU A 173 -11.62 -0.40 -5.58
C LEU A 173 -10.70 -0.34 -6.82
N THR A 174 -11.15 -0.85 -7.97
CA THR A 174 -10.39 -0.79 -9.23
C THR A 174 -10.11 0.66 -9.64
N GLU A 175 -11.11 1.54 -9.56
CA GLU A 175 -10.94 2.96 -9.90
C GLU A 175 -9.96 3.67 -8.95
N VAL A 176 -10.06 3.42 -7.64
CA VAL A 176 -9.13 3.96 -6.65
C VAL A 176 -7.70 3.44 -6.89
N MET A 177 -7.54 2.15 -7.21
CA MET A 177 -6.24 1.59 -7.54
C MET A 177 -5.61 2.23 -8.77
N LYS A 178 -6.39 2.47 -9.84
CA LYS A 178 -5.90 3.18 -11.03
C LYS A 178 -5.40 4.58 -10.70
N GLN A 179 -6.16 5.32 -9.90
CA GLN A 179 -5.76 6.67 -9.48
C GLN A 179 -4.47 6.63 -8.66
N ALA A 180 -4.35 5.69 -7.71
CA ALA A 180 -3.15 5.52 -6.90
C ALA A 180 -1.90 5.14 -7.75
N ILE A 181 -2.06 4.22 -8.72
CA ILE A 181 -0.96 3.76 -9.61
C ILE A 181 -0.49 4.88 -10.53
N THR A 182 -1.37 5.81 -10.89
CA THR A 182 -1.04 6.91 -11.79
C THR A 182 -0.61 8.19 -11.06
N TYR A 183 -0.76 8.25 -9.74
CA TYR A 183 -0.31 9.39 -8.96
C TYR A 183 1.23 9.47 -8.93
N PRO A 184 1.83 10.62 -9.28
CA PRO A 184 3.28 10.80 -9.26
C PRO A 184 3.76 11.08 -7.81
N GLY A 185 4.23 10.05 -7.14
CA GLY A 185 4.72 10.12 -5.77
C GLY A 185 4.26 8.94 -4.91
N TYR A 186 4.38 9.08 -3.59
CA TYR A 186 3.92 8.06 -2.66
C TYR A 186 2.40 8.09 -2.53
N ALA A 187 1.75 7.05 -3.04
CA ALA A 187 0.32 6.83 -2.90
C ALA A 187 0.04 5.68 -1.93
N ILE A 188 -0.90 5.88 -1.00
CA ILE A 188 -1.39 4.82 -0.12
C ILE A 188 -2.89 4.61 -0.29
N VAL A 189 -3.29 3.35 -0.35
CA VAL A 189 -4.69 2.93 -0.28
C VAL A 189 -4.84 1.94 0.87
N ASP A 190 -5.56 2.33 1.90
CA ASP A 190 -5.97 1.48 3.01
C ASP A 190 -7.24 0.72 2.61
N ILE A 191 -7.14 -0.60 2.42
CA ILE A 191 -8.23 -1.41 1.85
C ILE A 191 -8.88 -2.25 2.94
N LEU A 192 -10.08 -1.86 3.34
CA LEU A 192 -10.90 -2.63 4.29
C LEU A 192 -11.13 -4.04 3.73
N GLN A 193 -10.52 -5.04 4.39
CA GLN A 193 -10.47 -6.41 3.88
C GLN A 193 -10.99 -7.40 4.94
N PRO A 194 -12.23 -7.94 4.79
CA PRO A 194 -12.73 -8.96 5.71
C PRO A 194 -11.86 -10.21 5.75
N CYS A 195 -11.38 -10.58 6.96
CA CYS A 195 -10.75 -11.88 7.22
C CYS A 195 -11.81 -12.87 7.68
N VAL A 196 -12.29 -13.72 6.78
CA VAL A 196 -13.40 -14.67 7.04
C VAL A 196 -13.07 -15.74 8.07
N THR A 197 -11.79 -15.99 8.32
CA THR A 197 -11.35 -17.07 9.22
C THR A 197 -11.13 -16.58 10.65
N PHE A 198 -10.38 -15.50 10.84
CA PHE A 198 -9.93 -15.09 12.17
C PHE A 198 -10.61 -13.83 12.71
N ASN A 199 -11.13 -12.94 11.84
CA ASN A 199 -11.86 -11.76 12.27
C ASN A 199 -13.37 -11.94 12.05
N LYS A 200 -14.11 -12.14 13.12
CA LYS A 200 -15.57 -12.33 13.08
C LYS A 200 -16.36 -11.04 13.34
N VAL A 201 -15.66 -9.94 13.61
CA VAL A 201 -16.24 -8.62 13.87
C VAL A 201 -16.35 -7.83 12.57
N ASN A 202 -15.22 -7.61 11.90
CA ASN A 202 -15.12 -6.80 10.68
C ASN A 202 -15.44 -7.63 9.43
N THR A 203 -16.69 -8.09 9.34
CA THR A 203 -17.19 -8.93 8.25
C THR A 203 -17.59 -8.11 7.01
N TYR A 204 -17.88 -8.77 5.89
CA TYR A 204 -18.48 -8.10 4.71
C TYR A 204 -19.78 -7.36 5.06
N ALA A 205 -20.64 -7.96 5.88
CA ALA A 205 -21.90 -7.32 6.31
C ALA A 205 -21.62 -6.08 7.17
N TYR A 206 -20.64 -6.16 8.07
CA TYR A 206 -20.20 -5.05 8.90
C TYR A 206 -19.79 -3.84 8.03
N TYR A 207 -18.89 -4.04 7.10
CA TYR A 207 -18.42 -2.96 6.23
C TYR A 207 -19.52 -2.47 5.28
N LYS A 208 -20.26 -3.40 4.65
CA LYS A 208 -21.32 -3.04 3.70
C LYS A 208 -22.39 -2.11 4.31
N SER A 209 -22.65 -2.22 5.61
CA SER A 209 -23.62 -1.35 6.30
C SER A 209 -23.04 0.00 6.72
N ARG A 210 -21.73 0.20 6.64
CA ARG A 210 -21.02 1.39 7.17
C ARG A 210 -20.29 2.20 6.12
N VAL A 211 -19.76 1.54 5.08
CA VAL A 211 -19.03 2.26 4.03
C VAL A 211 -19.98 3.14 3.21
N TYR A 212 -19.50 4.31 2.87
CA TYR A 212 -20.16 5.21 1.92
C TYR A 212 -19.12 5.85 1.01
N HIS A 213 -19.49 6.13 -0.23
CA HIS A 213 -18.63 6.86 -1.16
C HIS A 213 -18.59 8.32 -0.77
N LEU A 214 -17.41 8.94 -0.89
CA LEU A 214 -17.29 10.38 -0.79
C LEU A 214 -18.20 11.05 -1.83
N GLU A 215 -18.75 12.19 -1.49
CA GLU A 215 -19.63 12.97 -2.34
C GLU A 215 -18.91 13.43 -3.62
N GLU A 216 -19.63 13.61 -4.73
CA GLU A 216 -19.02 14.02 -6.03
C GLU A 216 -18.33 15.39 -5.96
N ASP A 217 -18.79 16.28 -5.09
CA ASP A 217 -18.25 17.62 -4.84
C ASP A 217 -17.21 17.66 -3.71
N TYR A 218 -16.79 16.50 -3.20
CA TYR A 218 -15.78 16.41 -2.14
C TYR A 218 -14.43 16.96 -2.61
N ASP A 219 -13.91 17.98 -1.91
CA ASP A 219 -12.60 18.57 -2.17
C ASP A 219 -11.49 17.79 -1.48
N SER A 220 -10.87 16.86 -2.21
CA SER A 220 -9.74 16.06 -1.73
C SER A 220 -8.46 16.88 -1.48
N ALA A 221 -8.36 18.13 -1.93
CA ALA A 221 -7.22 19.00 -1.63
C ALA A 221 -7.34 19.66 -0.24
N ASN A 222 -8.52 19.64 0.36
CA ASN A 222 -8.75 20.21 1.69
C ASN A 222 -8.25 19.26 2.79
N LYS A 223 -7.01 19.48 3.25
CA LYS A 223 -6.34 18.62 4.23
C LYS A 223 -7.11 18.49 5.55
N LEU A 224 -7.71 19.58 6.06
CA LEU A 224 -8.43 19.54 7.34
C LEU A 224 -9.73 18.73 7.22
N GLU A 225 -10.43 18.87 6.11
CA GLU A 225 -11.63 18.07 5.86
C GLU A 225 -11.27 16.60 5.65
N ALA A 226 -10.18 16.30 4.93
CA ALA A 226 -9.67 14.96 4.77
C ALA A 226 -9.31 14.30 6.12
N MET A 227 -8.71 15.05 7.05
CA MET A 227 -8.43 14.54 8.40
C MET A 227 -9.72 14.25 9.18
N LYS A 228 -10.74 15.10 9.08
CA LYS A 228 -12.05 14.83 9.70
C LYS A 228 -12.69 13.57 9.13
N ARG A 229 -12.71 13.44 7.80
CA ARG A 229 -13.25 12.23 7.14
C ARG A 229 -12.43 10.97 7.51
N ALA A 230 -11.12 11.08 7.67
CA ALA A 230 -10.30 9.96 8.10
C ALA A 230 -10.63 9.45 9.50
N MET A 231 -11.13 10.31 10.39
CA MET A 231 -11.55 9.95 11.75
C MET A 231 -12.92 9.24 11.80
N GLU A 232 -13.71 9.32 10.74
CA GLU A 232 -14.98 8.58 10.65
C GLU A 232 -14.68 7.08 10.43
N PHE A 233 -14.77 6.28 11.48
CA PHE A 233 -14.46 4.84 11.42
C PHE A 233 -15.39 3.96 12.27
N ASP A 234 -16.50 4.49 12.77
CA ASP A 234 -17.47 3.75 13.59
C ASP A 234 -18.71 3.34 12.77
N ASP A 235 -19.78 4.11 12.88
CA ASP A 235 -21.04 3.85 12.18
C ASP A 235 -21.01 4.20 10.70
N ARG A 236 -20.12 5.10 10.31
CA ARG A 236 -19.89 5.53 8.93
C ARG A 236 -18.41 5.52 8.60
N ILE A 237 -18.07 4.98 7.46
CA ILE A 237 -16.68 4.85 7.00
C ILE A 237 -16.60 5.36 5.55
N PRO A 238 -15.99 6.52 5.30
CA PRO A 238 -15.82 7.05 3.95
C PRO A 238 -14.84 6.23 3.15
N ILE A 239 -15.19 5.92 1.91
CA ILE A 239 -14.30 5.30 0.92
C ILE A 239 -14.17 6.19 -0.31
N GLY A 240 -12.96 6.24 -0.88
CA GLY A 240 -12.57 7.10 -1.99
C GLY A 240 -11.19 7.72 -1.74
N VAL A 241 -10.83 8.71 -2.56
CA VAL A 241 -9.62 9.50 -2.37
C VAL A 241 -9.90 10.59 -1.34
N LEU A 242 -9.45 10.36 -0.09
CA LEU A 242 -9.67 11.29 1.00
C LEU A 242 -8.78 12.52 0.89
N TYR A 243 -7.52 12.34 0.44
CA TYR A 243 -6.58 13.44 0.28
C TYR A 243 -5.72 13.27 -0.95
N GLN A 244 -5.58 14.36 -1.71
CA GLN A 244 -4.67 14.40 -2.84
C GLN A 244 -4.05 15.79 -2.97
N GLU A 245 -2.71 15.84 -3.05
CA GLU A 245 -1.92 17.05 -3.23
C GLU A 245 -0.80 16.77 -4.24
N HIS A 246 -0.57 17.69 -5.17
CA HIS A 246 0.57 17.58 -6.07
C HIS A 246 1.87 17.92 -5.34
N LYS A 247 2.82 16.98 -5.35
CA LYS A 247 4.14 17.14 -4.74
C LYS A 247 5.24 16.67 -5.66
N GLN A 248 6.35 17.40 -5.66
CA GLN A 248 7.54 16.90 -6.35
C GLN A 248 7.99 15.57 -5.76
N THR A 249 8.28 14.61 -6.63
CA THR A 249 8.78 13.28 -6.24
C THR A 249 10.21 13.35 -5.71
N PHE A 250 10.66 12.27 -5.07
CA PHE A 250 12.06 12.11 -4.66
C PHE A 250 13.03 12.28 -5.83
N HIS A 251 12.72 11.71 -7.00
CA HIS A 251 13.55 11.82 -8.21
C HIS A 251 13.65 13.26 -8.69
N GLN A 252 12.54 14.00 -8.73
CA GLN A 252 12.53 15.40 -9.17
C GLN A 252 13.32 16.33 -8.26
N LYS A 253 13.40 16.03 -6.96
CA LYS A 253 14.15 16.81 -5.96
C LYS A 253 15.63 16.44 -5.88
N ASN A 254 16.00 15.23 -6.31
CA ASN A 254 17.35 14.74 -6.16
C ASN A 254 18.22 15.13 -7.36
N ILE A 255 19.23 15.97 -7.15
CA ILE A 255 20.12 16.48 -8.21
C ILE A 255 20.89 15.39 -8.96
N VAL A 256 21.07 14.22 -8.35
CA VAL A 256 21.75 13.09 -8.98
C VAL A 256 20.81 12.31 -9.91
N LEU A 257 19.50 12.38 -9.67
CA LEU A 257 18.49 11.59 -10.38
C LEU A 257 17.70 12.44 -11.39
N ALA A 258 17.38 13.67 -11.05
CA ALA A 258 16.49 14.53 -11.83
C ALA A 258 16.95 14.74 -13.27
N GLY A 259 16.07 14.40 -14.24
CA GLY A 259 16.33 14.57 -15.67
C GLY A 259 17.48 13.76 -16.24
N ARG A 260 17.88 12.70 -15.56
CA ARG A 260 18.97 11.81 -16.00
C ARG A 260 18.46 10.40 -16.27
N GLU A 261 19.24 9.61 -17.00
CA GLU A 261 18.96 8.19 -17.20
C GLU A 261 18.84 7.45 -15.85
N PRO A 262 17.99 6.40 -15.75
CA PRO A 262 17.94 5.52 -14.60
C PRO A 262 19.32 4.99 -14.20
N LEU A 263 19.54 4.80 -12.89
CA LEU A 263 20.84 4.33 -12.39
C LEU A 263 21.26 2.99 -13.01
N VAL A 264 20.31 2.13 -13.33
CA VAL A 264 20.57 0.81 -13.95
C VAL A 264 21.09 0.92 -15.39
N ASP A 265 20.78 2.00 -16.10
CA ASP A 265 21.17 2.23 -17.50
C ASP A 265 22.49 3.02 -17.61
N ARG A 266 22.97 3.61 -16.50
CA ARG A 266 24.18 4.44 -16.51
C ARG A 266 25.44 3.61 -16.65
N GLN A 267 26.25 3.93 -17.63
CA GLN A 267 27.62 3.41 -17.71
C GLN A 267 28.49 4.06 -16.63
N ARG A 268 29.27 3.24 -15.93
CA ARG A 268 30.21 3.70 -14.91
C ARG A 268 31.65 3.63 -15.47
N ASP A 269 32.35 4.75 -15.40
CA ASP A 269 33.78 4.76 -15.58
C ASP A 269 34.47 4.38 -14.25
N SER A 270 35.07 3.21 -14.22
CA SER A 270 35.78 2.71 -13.03
C SER A 270 37.03 3.50 -12.68
N SER A 271 37.58 4.30 -13.63
CA SER A 271 38.74 5.17 -13.39
C SER A 271 38.42 6.26 -12.34
N VAL A 272 37.22 6.79 -12.39
CA VAL A 272 36.75 7.82 -11.42
C VAL A 272 36.79 7.32 -9.97
N ILE A 273 36.57 6.01 -9.73
CA ILE A 273 36.65 5.44 -8.39
C ILE A 273 38.09 5.53 -7.85
N LYS A 274 39.08 5.30 -8.70
CA LYS A 274 40.50 5.39 -8.31
C LYS A 274 40.90 6.82 -7.98
N GLU A 275 40.40 7.80 -8.76
CA GLU A 275 40.64 9.21 -8.48
C GLU A 275 40.02 9.62 -7.15
N LEU A 276 38.76 9.27 -6.91
CA LEU A 276 38.08 9.54 -5.63
C LEU A 276 38.80 8.86 -4.45
N MET A 277 39.27 7.63 -4.60
CA MET A 277 40.01 6.96 -3.53
C MET A 277 41.32 7.70 -3.20
N ASN A 278 42.00 8.31 -4.17
CA ASN A 278 43.20 9.07 -3.93
C ASN A 278 42.97 10.38 -3.18
N GLU A 279 41.75 10.91 -3.18
CA GLU A 279 41.37 12.12 -2.39
C GLU A 279 41.28 11.83 -0.88
N PHE A 280 41.22 10.56 -0.48
CA PHE A 280 41.11 10.12 0.92
C PHE A 280 42.43 9.50 1.46
N VAL A 281 43.53 9.54 0.70
CA VAL A 281 44.86 9.14 1.09
C VAL A 281 45.72 10.40 1.20
#